data_057dbe7a62bb4afdb95f5b85f3404668
#
_entry.id   057dbe7a62bb4afdb95f5b85f3404668
#
_cell.length_a   1.000
_cell.length_b   1.000
_cell.length_c   1.000
_cell.angle_alpha   90.00
_cell.angle_beta   90.00
_cell.angle_gamma   90.00
#
_symmetry.space_group_name_H-M   'P 1'
#
loop_
_entity.id
_entity.type
_entity.pdbx_description
1 polymer ?
#
loop_
_entity_poly.entity_id
_entity_poly.type
_entity_poly.pdbx_seq_one_letter_code
_entity_poly.pdbx_strand_id
1 'polypeptide(L)'
;MINIEVCVDSIRSAKIAESAGVSRIELCTGLSVGGITPYYSLIEESLSVLDIPVHVLIRPRGGDFLYDDTDFCLIKRDVEFCGKSGCHGVVIGILTADGEVDIDRCAELISLAREYDLSVTFHRAFDCCCNLQKALEDVIGLGCDRILTSGGCSTAYQGMENIKQLVLLSDERIKIMAGAGITSNNIEKLIRKTGIKEIHGTFSSPVESNMKYKVQSLFSDQDYIQYFSDENILKEVVKISSYF
;
A
#
# COMPACT_ATOMS: atom_id res chain seq x y z
N MET A 1 4.46 -18.86 -5.86
CA MET A 1 4.89 -17.59 -6.52
C MET A 1 4.50 -16.43 -5.63
N ILE A 2 5.41 -15.49 -5.40
CA ILE A 2 5.16 -14.30 -4.55
C ILE A 2 4.44 -13.23 -5.38
N ASN A 3 3.36 -12.70 -4.85
CA ASN A 3 2.68 -11.55 -5.44
C ASN A 3 3.40 -10.25 -5.08
N ILE A 4 3.64 -9.41 -6.07
CA ILE A 4 4.32 -8.11 -5.91
C ILE A 4 3.31 -7.00 -6.14
N GLU A 5 3.13 -6.16 -5.13
CA GLU A 5 2.39 -4.91 -5.23
C GLU A 5 3.34 -3.74 -5.22
N VAL A 6 3.21 -2.85 -6.20
CA VAL A 6 4.05 -1.65 -6.29
C VAL A 6 3.23 -0.41 -5.99
N CYS A 7 3.66 0.34 -4.97
CA CYS A 7 3.08 1.64 -4.65
C CYS A 7 3.61 2.69 -5.62
N VAL A 8 2.69 3.36 -6.33
CA VAL A 8 3.00 4.32 -7.39
C VAL A 8 2.16 5.59 -7.26
N ASP A 9 2.73 6.73 -7.65
CA ASP A 9 2.08 8.05 -7.62
C ASP A 9 2.02 8.74 -8.98
N SER A 10 2.32 8.01 -10.05
CA SER A 10 2.32 8.53 -11.41
C SER A 10 2.06 7.44 -12.45
N ILE A 11 1.48 7.83 -13.58
CA ILE A 11 1.27 6.92 -14.74
C ILE A 11 2.60 6.35 -15.24
N ARG A 12 3.68 7.13 -15.19
CA ARG A 12 5.01 6.67 -15.58
C ARG A 12 5.45 5.48 -14.72
N SER A 13 5.37 5.61 -13.39
CA SER A 13 5.70 4.52 -12.46
C SER A 13 4.79 3.31 -12.63
N ALA A 14 3.48 3.54 -12.84
CA ALA A 14 2.49 2.49 -13.04
C ALA A 14 2.80 1.64 -14.28
N LYS A 15 3.11 2.27 -15.42
CA LYS A 15 3.50 1.56 -16.66
C LYS A 15 4.82 0.80 -16.52
N ILE A 16 5.79 1.36 -15.79
CA ILE A 16 7.06 0.67 -15.50
C ILE A 16 6.80 -0.57 -14.64
N ALA A 17 5.94 -0.45 -13.61
CA ALA A 17 5.59 -1.58 -12.75
C ALA A 17 4.92 -2.71 -13.56
N GLU A 18 3.95 -2.39 -14.39
CA GLU A 18 3.31 -3.35 -15.27
C GLU A 18 4.28 -4.03 -16.23
N SER A 19 5.14 -3.25 -16.92
CA SER A 19 6.12 -3.80 -17.87
C SER A 19 7.15 -4.72 -17.21
N ALA A 20 7.42 -4.52 -15.92
CA ALA A 20 8.28 -5.38 -15.13
C ALA A 20 7.63 -6.70 -14.69
N GLY A 21 6.30 -6.86 -14.89
CA GLY A 21 5.56 -8.07 -14.59
C GLY A 21 5.13 -8.21 -13.12
N VAL A 22 4.82 -7.10 -12.46
CA VAL A 22 4.27 -7.12 -11.10
C VAL A 22 2.81 -7.58 -11.08
N SER A 23 2.32 -8.03 -9.92
CA SER A 23 0.98 -8.62 -9.80
C SER A 23 -0.14 -7.57 -9.78
N ARG A 24 0.12 -6.37 -9.24
CA ARG A 24 -0.80 -5.22 -9.15
C ARG A 24 -0.07 -3.96 -8.72
N ILE A 25 -0.73 -2.84 -8.80
CA ILE A 25 -0.27 -1.59 -8.19
C ILE A 25 -1.18 -1.13 -7.05
N GLU A 26 -0.58 -0.42 -6.08
CA GLU A 26 -1.29 0.47 -5.18
C GLU A 26 -1.10 1.91 -5.69
N LEU A 27 -2.19 2.55 -6.09
CA LEU A 27 -2.17 3.92 -6.59
C LEU A 27 -2.38 4.91 -5.45
N CYS A 28 -1.48 5.87 -5.30
CA CYS A 28 -1.54 6.90 -4.28
C CYS A 28 -1.05 8.25 -4.83
N THR A 29 -0.96 9.26 -3.97
CA THR A 29 -0.16 10.48 -4.14
C THR A 29 0.52 10.81 -2.83
N GLY A 30 1.45 11.78 -2.81
CA GLY A 30 2.05 12.23 -1.56
C GLY A 30 2.86 11.17 -0.82
N LEU A 31 3.71 10.41 -1.51
CA LEU A 31 4.56 9.37 -0.92
C LEU A 31 5.45 9.89 0.22
N SER A 32 5.83 11.16 0.20
CA SER A 32 6.62 11.81 1.27
C SER A 32 5.92 11.86 2.64
N VAL A 33 4.57 11.78 2.65
CA VAL A 33 3.75 11.70 3.87
C VAL A 33 3.17 10.30 4.10
N GLY A 34 3.71 9.30 3.42
CA GLY A 34 3.29 7.90 3.51
C GLY A 34 2.12 7.52 2.61
N GLY A 35 1.81 8.34 1.60
CA GLY A 35 0.71 8.15 0.67
C GLY A 35 -0.62 8.73 1.19
N ILE A 36 -1.38 9.32 0.29
CA ILE A 36 -2.77 9.78 0.48
C ILE A 36 -3.59 9.41 -0.75
N THR A 37 -4.91 9.55 -0.67
CA THR A 37 -5.83 9.28 -1.79
C THR A 37 -5.38 10.01 -3.06
N PRO A 38 -5.25 9.32 -4.19
CA PRO A 38 -4.90 9.94 -5.46
C PRO A 38 -6.07 10.75 -6.01
N TYR A 39 -5.75 11.78 -6.80
CA TYR A 39 -6.78 12.59 -7.45
C TYR A 39 -7.48 11.79 -8.58
N TYR A 40 -8.71 12.16 -8.83
CA TYR A 40 -9.63 11.53 -9.79
C TYR A 40 -9.01 11.18 -11.16
N SER A 41 -8.38 12.16 -11.82
CA SER A 41 -7.83 11.94 -13.17
C SER A 41 -6.64 10.96 -13.18
N LEU A 42 -5.91 10.81 -12.08
CA LEU A 42 -4.85 9.79 -11.99
C LEU A 42 -5.46 8.38 -11.89
N ILE A 43 -6.58 8.24 -11.17
CA ILE A 43 -7.30 6.96 -11.08
C ILE A 43 -7.85 6.56 -12.45
N GLU A 44 -8.60 7.45 -13.11
CA GLU A 44 -9.18 7.16 -14.44
C GLU A 44 -8.12 6.85 -15.49
N GLU A 45 -7.06 7.65 -15.57
CA GLU A 45 -5.97 7.40 -16.51
C GLU A 45 -5.29 6.06 -16.22
N SER A 46 -5.04 5.71 -14.95
CA SER A 46 -4.44 4.43 -14.60
C SER A 46 -5.31 3.25 -15.05
N LEU A 47 -6.62 3.33 -14.83
CA LEU A 47 -7.56 2.29 -15.25
C LEU A 47 -7.66 2.17 -16.78
N SER A 48 -7.44 3.26 -17.51
CA SER A 48 -7.52 3.27 -18.97
C SER A 48 -6.30 2.71 -19.67
N VAL A 49 -5.11 2.71 -19.00
CA VAL A 49 -3.83 2.39 -19.64
C VAL A 49 -3.13 1.15 -19.08
N LEU A 50 -3.68 0.53 -18.03
CA LEU A 50 -3.10 -0.64 -17.38
C LEU A 50 -4.03 -1.84 -17.52
N ASP A 51 -3.45 -3.00 -17.75
CA ASP A 51 -4.14 -4.30 -17.77
C ASP A 51 -4.04 -5.03 -16.41
N ILE A 52 -3.14 -4.59 -15.51
CA ILE A 52 -2.99 -5.18 -14.17
C ILE A 52 -3.93 -4.53 -13.16
N PRO A 53 -4.31 -5.25 -12.07
CA PRO A 53 -5.17 -4.70 -11.03
C PRO A 53 -4.65 -3.41 -10.40
N VAL A 54 -5.54 -2.41 -10.27
CA VAL A 54 -5.30 -1.14 -9.61
C VAL A 54 -6.04 -1.12 -8.28
N HIS A 55 -5.30 -1.10 -7.18
CA HIS A 55 -5.82 -0.86 -5.84
C HIS A 55 -5.57 0.61 -5.48
N VAL A 56 -6.53 1.28 -4.88
CA VAL A 56 -6.44 2.72 -4.58
C VAL A 56 -6.32 2.94 -3.09
N LEU A 57 -5.28 3.67 -2.69
CA LEU A 57 -5.13 4.10 -1.29
C LEU A 57 -6.21 5.12 -0.94
N ILE A 58 -6.99 4.83 0.09
CA ILE A 58 -8.02 5.73 0.63
C ILE A 58 -7.55 6.27 1.97
N ARG A 59 -6.90 7.42 1.93
CA ARG A 59 -6.34 8.11 3.09
C ARG A 59 -6.40 9.62 2.87
N PRO A 60 -7.30 10.34 3.54
CA PRO A 60 -7.57 11.76 3.22
C PRO A 60 -6.42 12.69 3.58
N ARG A 61 -5.56 12.32 4.52
CA ARG A 61 -4.44 13.12 5.01
C ARG A 61 -3.28 12.28 5.52
N GLY A 62 -2.10 12.87 5.61
CA GLY A 62 -0.96 12.31 6.34
C GLY A 62 -1.17 12.32 7.87
N GLY A 63 -0.18 11.81 8.61
CA GLY A 63 -0.22 11.69 10.07
C GLY A 63 -0.83 10.38 10.54
N ASP A 64 -1.57 10.44 11.66
CA ASP A 64 -2.22 9.31 12.29
C ASP A 64 -3.43 8.77 11.50
N PHE A 65 -4.10 7.77 12.07
CA PHE A 65 -5.24 7.09 11.46
C PHE A 65 -6.54 7.24 12.29
N LEU A 66 -6.57 8.22 13.20
CA LEU A 66 -7.78 8.64 13.92
C LEU A 66 -8.47 9.74 13.13
N TYR A 67 -9.61 9.46 12.54
CA TYR A 67 -10.34 10.39 11.68
C TYR A 67 -11.59 10.91 12.36
N ASP A 68 -11.93 12.17 12.11
CA ASP A 68 -13.22 12.72 12.50
C ASP A 68 -14.36 12.31 11.53
N ASP A 69 -15.58 12.76 11.81
CA ASP A 69 -16.74 12.42 10.97
C ASP A 69 -16.65 13.04 9.56
N THR A 70 -15.94 14.17 9.42
CA THR A 70 -15.72 14.82 8.13
C THR A 70 -14.74 14.00 7.28
N ASP A 71 -13.59 13.63 7.84
CA ASP A 71 -12.61 12.75 7.19
C ASP A 71 -13.28 11.41 6.81
N PHE A 72 -14.06 10.83 7.71
CA PHE A 72 -14.76 9.56 7.45
C PHE A 72 -15.77 9.68 6.31
N CYS A 73 -16.50 10.79 6.23
CA CYS A 73 -17.42 11.05 5.11
C CYS A 73 -16.67 11.15 3.77
N LEU A 74 -15.47 11.75 3.75
CA LEU A 74 -14.61 11.79 2.54
C LEU A 74 -14.13 10.39 2.16
N ILE A 75 -13.64 9.61 3.13
CA ILE A 75 -13.20 8.23 2.93
C ILE A 75 -14.32 7.39 2.26
N LYS A 76 -15.56 7.48 2.77
CA LYS A 76 -16.70 6.76 2.18
C LYS A 76 -16.94 7.14 0.72
N ARG A 77 -16.91 8.44 0.41
CA ARG A 77 -17.09 8.93 -0.96
C ARG A 77 -15.98 8.46 -1.89
N ASP A 78 -14.74 8.40 -1.41
CA ASP A 78 -13.60 7.91 -2.19
C ASP A 78 -13.73 6.40 -2.46
N VAL A 79 -14.18 5.58 -1.48
CA VAL A 79 -14.49 4.15 -1.69
C VAL A 79 -15.59 3.97 -2.74
N GLU A 80 -16.69 4.73 -2.61
CA GLU A 80 -17.80 4.68 -3.57
C GLU A 80 -17.36 5.11 -4.98
N PHE A 81 -16.52 6.15 -5.06
CA PHE A 81 -15.93 6.60 -6.32
C PHE A 81 -15.07 5.51 -6.98
N CYS A 82 -14.19 4.85 -6.22
CA CYS A 82 -13.37 3.75 -6.72
C CYS A 82 -14.23 2.59 -7.25
N GLY A 83 -15.30 2.24 -6.54
CA GLY A 83 -16.24 1.22 -7.00
C GLY A 83 -16.91 1.59 -8.32
N LYS A 84 -17.45 2.79 -8.42
CA LYS A 84 -18.11 3.29 -9.64
C LYS A 84 -17.14 3.44 -10.83
N SER A 85 -15.87 3.71 -10.57
CA SER A 85 -14.85 3.85 -11.61
C SER A 85 -14.29 2.52 -12.10
N GLY A 86 -14.62 1.39 -11.46
CA GLY A 86 -14.12 0.07 -11.85
C GLY A 86 -12.72 -0.24 -11.34
N CYS A 87 -12.31 0.34 -10.22
CA CYS A 87 -11.09 -0.07 -9.53
C CYS A 87 -11.18 -1.54 -9.10
N HIS A 88 -10.04 -2.18 -8.88
CA HIS A 88 -9.99 -3.58 -8.48
C HIS A 88 -9.94 -3.78 -6.96
N GLY A 89 -9.60 -2.73 -6.22
CA GLY A 89 -9.54 -2.76 -4.76
C GLY A 89 -9.29 -1.40 -4.14
N VAL A 90 -9.48 -1.35 -2.83
CA VAL A 90 -9.19 -0.18 -1.99
C VAL A 90 -8.30 -0.58 -0.83
N VAL A 91 -7.49 0.38 -0.38
CA VAL A 91 -6.55 0.21 0.72
C VAL A 91 -6.94 1.20 1.81
N ILE A 92 -7.43 0.70 2.94
CA ILE A 92 -8.06 1.47 4.02
C ILE A 92 -7.43 1.14 5.37
N GLY A 93 -7.76 1.92 6.40
CA GLY A 93 -7.44 1.60 7.80
C GLY A 93 -7.77 2.78 8.71
N ILE A 94 -8.58 2.53 9.72
CA ILE A 94 -9.01 3.50 10.72
C ILE A 94 -8.74 2.94 12.11
N LEU A 95 -8.20 3.78 12.98
CA LEU A 95 -7.93 3.43 14.38
C LEU A 95 -8.76 4.31 15.33
N THR A 96 -9.03 3.76 16.50
CA THR A 96 -9.56 4.52 17.65
C THR A 96 -8.44 5.33 18.33
N ALA A 97 -8.81 6.22 19.23
CA ALA A 97 -7.86 6.98 20.04
C ALA A 97 -6.97 6.11 20.94
N ASP A 98 -7.42 4.88 21.25
CA ASP A 98 -6.69 3.92 22.06
C ASP A 98 -5.74 3.04 21.23
N GLY A 99 -5.64 3.30 19.91
CA GLY A 99 -4.79 2.52 18.99
C GLY A 99 -5.35 1.13 18.70
N GLU A 100 -6.66 0.96 18.75
CA GLU A 100 -7.35 -0.24 18.30
C GLU A 100 -7.97 -0.03 16.92
N VAL A 101 -8.30 -1.10 16.20
CA VAL A 101 -9.05 -1.01 14.94
C VAL A 101 -10.44 -0.45 15.22
N ASP A 102 -10.85 0.61 14.51
CA ASP A 102 -12.21 1.13 14.55
C ASP A 102 -13.14 0.20 13.77
N ILE A 103 -13.68 -0.80 14.49
CA ILE A 103 -14.47 -1.88 13.90
C ILE A 103 -15.70 -1.34 13.18
N ASP A 104 -16.42 -0.40 13.80
CA ASP A 104 -17.69 0.08 13.26
C ASP A 104 -17.49 0.82 11.94
N ARG A 105 -16.52 1.74 11.89
CA ARG A 105 -16.23 2.50 10.68
C ARG A 105 -15.58 1.62 9.60
N CYS A 106 -14.67 0.72 9.97
CA CYS A 106 -14.08 -0.20 9.01
C CYS A 106 -15.11 -1.16 8.42
N ALA A 107 -16.05 -1.69 9.22
CA ALA A 107 -17.12 -2.55 8.73
C ALA A 107 -18.01 -1.84 7.70
N GLU A 108 -18.37 -0.56 7.95
CA GLU A 108 -19.13 0.25 6.99
C GLU A 108 -18.39 0.41 5.65
N LEU A 109 -17.09 0.72 5.70
CA LEU A 109 -16.27 0.86 4.48
C LEU A 109 -16.13 -0.45 3.72
N ILE A 110 -15.94 -1.56 4.43
CA ILE A 110 -15.79 -2.88 3.80
C ILE A 110 -17.11 -3.32 3.18
N SER A 111 -18.24 -3.10 3.87
CA SER A 111 -19.57 -3.37 3.30
C SER A 111 -19.78 -2.58 2.01
N LEU A 112 -19.47 -1.29 2.01
CA LEU A 112 -19.55 -0.44 0.81
C LEU A 112 -18.62 -0.93 -0.31
N ALA A 113 -17.39 -1.32 0.00
CA ALA A 113 -16.44 -1.86 -0.98
C ALA A 113 -16.96 -3.16 -1.62
N ARG A 114 -17.60 -4.02 -0.83
CA ARG A 114 -18.19 -5.30 -1.32
C ARG A 114 -19.39 -5.12 -2.23
N GLU A 115 -20.14 -4.00 -2.13
CA GLU A 115 -21.20 -3.67 -3.10
C GLU A 115 -20.68 -3.52 -4.54
N TYR A 116 -19.39 -3.23 -4.68
CA TYR A 116 -18.69 -3.06 -5.96
C TYR A 116 -17.65 -4.15 -6.25
N ASP A 117 -17.68 -5.27 -5.54
CA ASP A 117 -16.71 -6.37 -5.67
C ASP A 117 -15.24 -5.96 -5.47
N LEU A 118 -14.98 -4.87 -4.75
CA LEU A 118 -13.62 -4.40 -4.48
C LEU A 118 -12.88 -5.32 -3.50
N SER A 119 -11.63 -5.63 -3.81
CA SER A 119 -10.70 -6.20 -2.84
C SER A 119 -10.33 -5.16 -1.78
N VAL A 120 -10.23 -5.56 -0.50
CA VAL A 120 -9.92 -4.66 0.60
C VAL A 120 -8.60 -5.04 1.26
N THR A 121 -7.67 -4.09 1.30
CA THR A 121 -6.42 -4.19 2.04
C THR A 121 -6.49 -3.29 3.28
N PHE A 122 -6.18 -3.83 4.46
CA PHE A 122 -5.94 -3.00 5.65
C PHE A 122 -4.49 -2.54 5.63
N HIS A 123 -4.27 -1.23 5.52
CA HIS A 123 -2.94 -0.65 5.33
C HIS A 123 -2.12 -0.59 6.63
N ARG A 124 -0.98 0.12 6.60
CA ARG A 124 -0.04 0.24 7.71
C ARG A 124 -0.57 0.93 8.99
N ALA A 125 -1.84 1.34 9.05
CA ALA A 125 -2.50 1.61 10.33
C ALA A 125 -2.39 0.41 11.27
N PHE A 126 -2.34 -0.81 10.71
CA PHE A 126 -2.09 -2.03 11.45
C PHE A 126 -0.81 -1.98 12.29
N ASP A 127 0.27 -1.41 11.75
CA ASP A 127 1.55 -1.27 12.46
C ASP A 127 1.49 -0.29 13.64
N CYS A 128 0.45 0.54 13.71
CA CYS A 128 0.20 1.51 14.78
C CYS A 128 -0.78 0.99 15.85
N CYS A 129 -1.28 -0.24 15.71
CA CYS A 129 -2.14 -0.83 16.70
C CYS A 129 -1.39 -1.16 18.01
N CYS A 130 -2.03 -0.93 19.14
CA CYS A 130 -1.48 -1.22 20.47
C CYS A 130 -1.24 -2.71 20.71
N ASN A 131 -1.98 -3.58 19.99
CA ASN A 131 -1.84 -5.03 20.05
C ASN A 131 -2.05 -5.65 18.65
N LEU A 132 -0.97 -6.11 18.01
CA LEU A 132 -1.02 -6.64 16.65
C LEU A 132 -1.79 -7.96 16.53
N GLN A 133 -1.79 -8.81 17.59
CA GLN A 133 -2.53 -10.08 17.55
C GLN A 133 -4.04 -9.85 17.63
N LYS A 134 -4.48 -8.94 18.53
CA LYS A 134 -5.89 -8.51 18.57
C LYS A 134 -6.30 -7.88 17.24
N ALA A 135 -5.48 -6.95 16.72
CA ALA A 135 -5.76 -6.29 15.44
C ALA A 135 -5.84 -7.29 14.27
N LEU A 136 -5.03 -8.36 14.27
CA LEU A 136 -5.12 -9.43 13.28
C LEU A 136 -6.51 -10.08 13.29
N GLU A 137 -7.00 -10.49 14.47
CA GLU A 137 -8.32 -11.12 14.58
C GLU A 137 -9.45 -10.14 14.24
N ASP A 138 -9.33 -8.88 14.65
CA ASP A 138 -10.28 -7.83 14.31
C ASP A 138 -10.38 -7.64 12.79
N VAL A 139 -9.25 -7.54 12.08
CA VAL A 139 -9.21 -7.34 10.61
C VAL A 139 -9.67 -8.59 9.85
N ILE A 140 -9.37 -9.79 10.37
CA ILE A 140 -9.93 -11.05 9.83
C ILE A 140 -11.45 -11.06 10.00
N GLY A 141 -11.95 -10.72 11.20
CA GLY A 141 -13.38 -10.67 11.50
C GLY A 141 -14.15 -9.66 10.63
N LEU A 142 -13.51 -8.57 10.26
CA LEU A 142 -14.04 -7.58 9.32
C LEU A 142 -14.13 -8.08 7.86
N GLY A 143 -13.42 -9.15 7.51
CA GLY A 143 -13.45 -9.71 6.16
C GLY A 143 -12.57 -8.98 5.15
N CYS A 144 -11.46 -8.38 5.58
CA CYS A 144 -10.43 -7.87 4.66
C CYS A 144 -9.74 -9.02 3.92
N ASP A 145 -9.23 -8.75 2.71
CA ASP A 145 -8.50 -9.76 1.91
C ASP A 145 -7.02 -9.85 2.31
N ARG A 146 -6.44 -8.74 2.80
CA ARG A 146 -5.03 -8.68 3.20
C ARG A 146 -4.74 -7.60 4.22
N ILE A 147 -3.60 -7.76 4.89
CA ILE A 147 -2.99 -6.76 5.77
C ILE A 147 -1.63 -6.41 5.22
N LEU A 148 -1.37 -5.10 5.04
CA LEU A 148 -0.06 -4.56 4.74
C LEU A 148 0.62 -4.17 6.05
N THR A 149 1.78 -4.78 6.35
CA THR A 149 2.47 -4.56 7.62
C THR A 149 3.99 -4.60 7.49
N SER A 150 4.66 -3.90 8.37
CA SER A 150 6.09 -4.06 8.67
C SER A 150 6.34 -4.85 9.97
N GLY A 151 5.29 -5.47 10.52
CA GLY A 151 5.37 -6.16 11.81
C GLY A 151 5.46 -5.21 13.01
N GLY A 152 4.88 -3.99 12.90
CA GLY A 152 4.94 -2.97 13.94
C GLY A 152 6.34 -2.35 14.13
N CYS A 153 7.21 -2.47 13.12
CA CYS A 153 8.58 -1.93 13.13
C CYS A 153 8.76 -0.88 12.03
N SER A 154 9.87 -0.14 12.04
CA SER A 154 10.16 0.86 11.00
C SER A 154 10.33 0.22 9.61
N THR A 155 10.83 -1.02 9.54
CA THR A 155 10.94 -1.78 8.28
C THR A 155 10.47 -3.22 8.46
N ALA A 156 9.98 -3.85 7.38
CA ALA A 156 9.61 -5.27 7.37
C ALA A 156 10.80 -6.18 7.73
N TYR A 157 12.02 -5.75 7.39
CA TYR A 157 13.23 -6.51 7.75
C TYR A 157 13.45 -6.55 9.27
N GLN A 158 13.20 -5.46 9.99
CA GLN A 158 13.29 -5.41 11.45
C GLN A 158 12.14 -6.16 12.12
N GLY A 159 10.95 -6.12 11.49
CA GLY A 159 9.75 -6.79 12.00
C GLY A 159 9.58 -8.25 11.56
N MET A 160 10.60 -8.90 10.97
CA MET A 160 10.48 -10.26 10.43
C MET A 160 9.90 -11.28 11.40
N GLU A 161 10.28 -11.23 12.68
CA GLU A 161 9.77 -12.19 13.67
C GLU A 161 8.27 -11.97 13.93
N ASN A 162 7.83 -10.71 14.03
CA ASN A 162 6.41 -10.40 14.18
C ASN A 162 5.63 -10.78 12.92
N ILE A 163 6.15 -10.48 11.72
CA ILE A 163 5.53 -10.87 10.44
C ILE A 163 5.39 -12.40 10.38
N LYS A 164 6.41 -13.15 10.77
CA LYS A 164 6.35 -14.61 10.85
C LYS A 164 5.24 -15.10 11.78
N GLN A 165 5.11 -14.48 12.95
CA GLN A 165 4.03 -14.81 13.90
C GLN A 165 2.65 -14.47 13.30
N LEU A 166 2.50 -13.31 12.65
CA LEU A 166 1.25 -12.93 11.98
C LEU A 166 0.88 -13.92 10.87
N VAL A 167 1.84 -14.36 10.06
CA VAL A 167 1.62 -15.40 9.02
C VAL A 167 1.14 -16.71 9.65
N LEU A 168 1.76 -17.15 10.75
CA LEU A 168 1.33 -18.36 11.44
C LEU A 168 -0.06 -18.23 12.07
N LEU A 169 -0.33 -17.11 12.73
CA LEU A 169 -1.62 -16.85 13.39
C LEU A 169 -2.75 -16.57 12.40
N SER A 170 -2.45 -16.03 11.21
CA SER A 170 -3.46 -15.80 10.18
C SER A 170 -4.10 -17.08 9.67
N ASP A 171 -3.37 -18.21 9.72
CA ASP A 171 -3.84 -19.54 9.31
C ASP A 171 -4.58 -19.52 7.95
N GLU A 172 -3.98 -18.83 6.97
CA GLU A 172 -4.52 -18.59 5.62
C GLU A 172 -5.88 -17.87 5.56
N ARG A 173 -6.44 -17.44 6.70
CA ARG A 173 -7.71 -16.69 6.76
C ARG A 173 -7.61 -15.30 6.15
N ILE A 174 -6.41 -14.73 6.11
CA ILE A 174 -6.10 -13.43 5.50
C ILE A 174 -4.67 -13.44 4.96
N LYS A 175 -4.40 -12.69 3.91
CA LYS A 175 -3.05 -12.56 3.35
C LYS A 175 -2.24 -11.53 4.12
N ILE A 176 -1.04 -11.92 4.55
CA ILE A 176 -0.09 -10.99 5.16
C ILE A 176 0.88 -10.52 4.08
N MET A 177 0.82 -9.24 3.77
CA MET A 177 1.67 -8.57 2.80
C MET A 177 2.73 -7.75 3.55
N ALA A 178 4.01 -8.07 3.33
CA ALA A 178 5.09 -7.33 3.97
C ALA A 178 5.41 -6.05 3.18
N GLY A 179 5.56 -4.93 3.89
CA GLY A 179 5.96 -3.65 3.30
C GLY A 179 6.86 -2.81 4.20
N ALA A 180 7.37 -1.73 3.69
CA ALA A 180 8.37 -0.83 4.25
C ALA A 180 9.82 -1.36 4.18
N GLY A 181 10.63 -0.68 3.36
CA GLY A 181 12.05 -0.93 3.23
C GLY A 181 12.43 -2.27 2.58
N ILE A 182 11.55 -2.82 1.74
CA ILE A 182 11.85 -4.01 0.94
C ILE A 182 12.72 -3.60 -0.25
N THR A 183 13.79 -4.37 -0.47
CA THR A 183 14.76 -4.17 -1.55
C THR A 183 15.15 -5.52 -2.15
N SER A 184 15.76 -5.55 -3.34
CA SER A 184 16.31 -6.78 -3.92
C SER A 184 17.32 -7.48 -3.00
N ASN A 185 18.02 -6.74 -2.14
CA ASN A 185 19.03 -7.29 -1.22
C ASN A 185 18.44 -7.99 0.03
N ASN A 186 17.19 -7.70 0.41
CA ASN A 186 16.62 -8.25 1.63
C ASN A 186 15.40 -9.14 1.43
N ILE A 187 14.78 -9.10 0.26
CA ILE A 187 13.53 -9.78 -0.07
C ILE A 187 13.63 -11.30 0.07
N GLU A 188 14.71 -11.93 -0.42
CA GLU A 188 14.88 -13.37 -0.33
C GLU A 188 14.88 -13.85 1.13
N LYS A 189 15.66 -13.17 1.98
CA LYS A 189 15.72 -13.50 3.41
C LYS A 189 14.38 -13.30 4.11
N LEU A 190 13.67 -12.21 3.74
CA LEU A 190 12.35 -11.92 4.29
C LEU A 190 11.36 -13.04 3.95
N ILE A 191 11.26 -13.44 2.67
CA ILE A 191 10.36 -14.52 2.22
C ILE A 191 10.68 -15.83 2.95
N ARG A 192 11.95 -16.25 2.94
CA ARG A 192 12.38 -17.51 3.56
C ARG A 192 12.08 -17.56 5.06
N LYS A 193 12.26 -16.44 5.76
CA LYS A 193 12.12 -16.38 7.20
C LYS A 193 10.68 -16.28 7.67
N THR A 194 9.84 -15.57 6.92
CA THR A 194 8.47 -15.25 7.34
C THR A 194 7.41 -16.14 6.71
N GLY A 195 7.69 -16.70 5.53
CA GLY A 195 6.72 -17.47 4.76
C GLY A 195 5.65 -16.62 4.07
N ILE A 196 5.82 -15.30 3.99
CA ILE A 196 4.90 -14.41 3.27
C ILE A 196 4.74 -14.81 1.82
N LYS A 197 3.58 -14.48 1.25
CA LYS A 197 3.24 -14.70 -0.16
C LYS A 197 3.01 -13.40 -0.92
N GLU A 198 3.01 -12.26 -0.25
CA GLU A 198 2.80 -10.95 -0.85
C GLU A 198 3.83 -9.94 -0.30
N ILE A 199 4.33 -9.08 -1.16
CA ILE A 199 5.26 -7.99 -0.82
C ILE A 199 4.79 -6.68 -1.43
N HIS A 200 5.14 -5.59 -0.75
CA HIS A 200 4.79 -4.23 -1.14
C HIS A 200 6.01 -3.31 -1.07
N GLY A 201 6.17 -2.44 -2.05
CA GLY A 201 7.24 -1.45 -2.06
C GLY A 201 7.11 -0.45 -3.21
N THR A 202 7.91 0.62 -3.20
CA THR A 202 7.97 1.61 -4.29
C THR A 202 8.97 1.20 -5.37
N PHE A 203 10.06 0.54 -4.98
CA PHE A 203 11.16 0.13 -5.86
C PHE A 203 11.60 1.24 -6.81
N SER A 204 11.73 2.45 -6.27
CA SER A 204 11.97 3.67 -7.04
C SER A 204 13.42 4.12 -6.97
N SER A 205 13.84 4.86 -7.98
CA SER A 205 15.11 5.56 -8.05
C SER A 205 14.92 7.06 -8.29
N PRO A 206 15.88 7.91 -7.86
CA PRO A 206 15.81 9.35 -8.08
C PRO A 206 16.08 9.70 -9.55
N VAL A 207 15.34 10.68 -10.05
CA VAL A 207 15.52 11.27 -11.40
C VAL A 207 15.58 12.78 -11.23
N GLU A 208 16.64 13.40 -11.72
CA GLU A 208 16.75 14.86 -11.71
C GLU A 208 15.72 15.52 -12.61
N SER A 209 15.21 16.65 -12.17
CA SER A 209 14.34 17.50 -12.97
C SER A 209 15.10 18.08 -14.17
N ASN A 210 14.44 18.10 -15.32
CA ASN A 210 14.95 18.79 -16.51
C ASN A 210 14.84 20.33 -16.44
N MET A 211 14.40 20.88 -15.31
CA MET A 211 14.23 22.31 -15.12
C MET A 211 15.58 23.00 -15.06
N LYS A 212 15.83 23.91 -16.04
CA LYS A 212 17.13 24.62 -16.15
C LYS A 212 17.26 25.75 -15.16
N TYR A 213 16.16 26.47 -14.89
CA TYR A 213 16.15 27.55 -13.92
C TYR A 213 15.77 27.02 -12.55
N LYS A 214 16.70 27.12 -11.58
CA LYS A 214 16.49 26.67 -10.20
C LYS A 214 16.50 27.86 -9.24
N VAL A 215 15.46 28.01 -8.43
CA VAL A 215 15.30 29.10 -7.45
C VAL A 215 15.83 28.64 -6.10
N GLN A 216 17.13 28.82 -5.84
CA GLN A 216 17.78 28.36 -4.62
C GLN A 216 17.30 29.04 -3.33
N SER A 217 16.67 30.22 -3.43
CA SER A 217 16.11 30.92 -2.27
C SER A 217 14.79 30.34 -1.76
N LEU A 218 14.12 29.49 -2.55
CA LEU A 218 12.81 28.90 -2.23
C LEU A 218 12.87 27.37 -2.14
N PHE A 219 13.77 26.75 -2.89
CA PHE A 219 13.88 25.31 -3.04
C PHE A 219 15.30 24.82 -2.77
N SER A 220 15.41 23.64 -2.17
CA SER A 220 16.66 22.90 -2.05
C SER A 220 16.92 22.06 -3.31
N ASP A 221 18.12 21.52 -3.47
CA ASP A 221 18.40 20.59 -4.59
C ASP A 221 17.50 19.35 -4.56
N GLN A 222 17.03 18.93 -3.39
CA GLN A 222 16.13 17.80 -3.22
C GLN A 222 14.74 18.05 -3.84
N ASP A 223 14.28 19.29 -3.90
CA ASP A 223 12.99 19.64 -4.51
C ASP A 223 13.00 19.51 -6.04
N TYR A 224 14.20 19.39 -6.63
CA TYR A 224 14.39 19.11 -8.07
C TYR A 224 14.64 17.63 -8.38
N ILE A 225 14.46 16.74 -7.39
CA ILE A 225 14.56 15.30 -7.58
C ILE A 225 13.15 14.70 -7.53
N GLN A 226 12.81 13.95 -8.55
CA GLN A 226 11.60 13.15 -8.62
C GLN A 226 11.96 11.67 -8.42
N TYR A 227 11.04 10.87 -7.87
CA TYR A 227 11.23 9.45 -7.71
C TYR A 227 10.26 8.69 -8.60
N PHE A 228 10.78 7.78 -9.42
CA PHE A 228 9.95 6.91 -10.25
C PHE A 228 10.35 5.45 -10.01
N SER A 229 9.39 4.54 -10.18
CA SER A 229 9.69 3.11 -10.18
C SER A 229 10.83 2.80 -11.14
N ASP A 230 11.78 1.97 -10.70
CA ASP A 230 12.95 1.59 -11.49
C ASP A 230 12.74 0.21 -12.10
N GLU A 231 12.74 0.15 -13.41
CA GLU A 231 12.47 -1.08 -14.16
C GLU A 231 13.49 -2.19 -13.86
N ASN A 232 14.78 -1.85 -13.68
CA ASN A 232 15.82 -2.83 -13.39
C ASN A 232 15.66 -3.42 -11.98
N ILE A 233 15.37 -2.55 -10.99
CA ILE A 233 15.11 -2.99 -9.63
C ILE A 233 13.87 -3.90 -9.59
N LEU A 234 12.80 -3.51 -10.28
CA LEU A 234 11.57 -4.30 -10.34
C LEU A 234 11.77 -5.65 -11.02
N LYS A 235 12.47 -5.70 -12.15
CA LYS A 235 12.81 -6.96 -12.83
C LYS A 235 13.64 -7.89 -11.95
N GLU A 236 14.57 -7.34 -11.17
CA GLU A 236 15.35 -8.11 -10.20
C GLU A 236 14.46 -8.68 -9.09
N VAL A 237 13.58 -7.85 -8.51
CA VAL A 237 12.61 -8.26 -7.48
C VAL A 237 11.66 -9.33 -8.01
N VAL A 238 11.11 -9.17 -9.22
CA VAL A 238 10.25 -10.17 -9.87
C VAL A 238 11.01 -11.48 -10.08
N LYS A 239 12.24 -11.41 -10.57
CA LYS A 239 13.10 -12.60 -10.77
C LYS A 239 13.34 -13.33 -9.45
N ILE A 240 13.74 -12.63 -8.39
CA ILE A 240 13.96 -13.25 -7.07
C ILE A 240 12.66 -13.91 -6.57
N SER A 241 11.55 -13.21 -6.70
CA SER A 241 10.22 -13.67 -6.25
C SER A 241 9.73 -14.92 -6.98
N SER A 242 10.16 -15.13 -8.23
CA SER A 242 9.76 -16.30 -9.05
C SER A 242 10.36 -17.62 -8.59
N TYR A 243 11.38 -17.59 -7.70
CA TYR A 243 11.99 -18.81 -7.13
C TYR A 243 11.22 -19.37 -5.92
N PHE A 244 10.13 -18.70 -5.49
CA PHE A 244 9.31 -19.06 -4.32
C PHE A 244 7.83 -19.24 -4.72
#